data_99b24abd2ed4837e868c1c314e18192c
#
_entry.id   99b24abd2ed4837e868c1c314e18192c
#
_cell.length_a   1.000
_cell.length_b   1.000
_cell.length_c   1.000
_cell.angle_alpha   90.00
_cell.angle_beta   90.00
_cell.angle_gamma   90.00
#
_symmetry.space_group_name_H-M   'P 1'
#
loop_
_entity.id
_entity.type
_entity.pdbx_description
1 polymer ?
#
loop_
_entity_poly.entity_id
_entity_poly.type
_entity_poly.pdbx_seq_one_letter_code
_entity_poly.pdbx_strand_id
1 'polypeptide(L)'
;LIIIDEAHRSIFGKFAAIFNYFDSMLIGLTATPRDEVDKSTYDIFEMKDGEPNYAYELKEAVADRFLVYYRGFKRGSKLLREGIHYSELSEQERDQLEQVWDYEETLKELDPNADTRGRDILSDEMFKYIYNEDTVDKVLQDLMENGLKVQSGERIGKTIIFAYNHKHAELILRRFYVLYPEYGPEFCALIDNYVTYAHDLIEKFEIRDKDPQIAVSVDMLDTGIDVPDVLNLVFFKPVGSKIKFLQMIGRGTR
;
A
#
# COMPACT_ATOMS: atom_id res chain seq x y z
N LEU A 1 31.18 -1.07 15.18
CA LEU A 1 29.73 -1.06 15.34
C LEU A 1 29.06 -1.03 13.97
N ILE A 2 28.15 -1.96 13.72
CA ILE A 2 27.30 -1.99 12.52
C ILE A 2 25.86 -1.82 12.98
N ILE A 3 25.15 -0.85 12.42
CA ILE A 3 23.72 -0.61 12.65
C ILE A 3 22.98 -1.02 11.38
N ILE A 4 21.99 -1.88 11.52
CA ILE A 4 21.23 -2.47 10.42
C ILE A 4 19.79 -2.03 10.57
N ASP A 5 19.32 -1.21 9.64
CA ASP A 5 17.91 -0.86 9.53
C ASP A 5 17.13 -1.95 8.78
N GLU A 6 15.84 -2.11 9.11
CA GLU A 6 14.98 -3.18 8.60
C GLU A 6 15.65 -4.57 8.74
N ALA A 7 16.20 -4.84 9.93
CA ALA A 7 17.02 -6.03 10.20
C ALA A 7 16.34 -7.34 9.79
N HIS A 8 15.00 -7.44 9.91
CA HIS A 8 14.24 -8.61 9.51
C HIS A 8 14.36 -8.95 8.01
N ARG A 9 14.83 -8.03 7.16
CA ARG A 9 15.00 -8.21 5.71
C ARG A 9 16.46 -8.12 5.26
N SER A 10 17.25 -7.30 5.93
CA SER A 10 18.57 -6.88 5.45
C SER A 10 19.71 -7.83 5.84
N ILE A 11 19.45 -8.84 6.70
CA ILE A 11 20.48 -9.73 7.23
C ILE A 11 20.66 -11.04 6.43
N PHE A 12 19.81 -11.28 5.41
CA PHE A 12 19.82 -12.50 4.62
C PHE A 12 20.49 -12.33 3.24
N GLY A 13 20.81 -13.45 2.61
CA GLY A 13 21.31 -13.50 1.25
C GLY A 13 22.69 -12.82 1.09
N LYS A 14 22.80 -11.89 0.15
CA LYS A 14 24.08 -11.24 -0.18
C LYS A 14 24.68 -10.43 0.97
N PHE A 15 23.85 -9.93 1.87
CA PHE A 15 24.28 -9.07 2.98
C PHE A 15 24.87 -9.89 4.15
N ALA A 16 24.58 -11.18 4.24
CA ALA A 16 25.15 -12.06 5.27
C ALA A 16 26.69 -12.07 5.26
N ALA A 17 27.32 -11.84 4.11
CA ALA A 17 28.77 -11.75 3.99
C ALA A 17 29.39 -10.61 4.80
N ILE A 18 28.63 -9.52 5.06
CA ILE A 18 29.10 -8.38 5.86
C ILE A 18 29.39 -8.81 7.29
N PHE A 19 28.53 -9.65 7.88
CA PHE A 19 28.66 -10.12 9.26
C PHE A 19 29.85 -11.05 9.47
N ASN A 20 30.21 -11.80 8.42
CA ASN A 20 31.39 -12.68 8.45
C ASN A 20 32.70 -11.91 8.19
N TYR A 21 32.62 -10.74 7.57
CA TYR A 21 33.79 -9.95 7.20
C TYR A 21 34.25 -9.00 8.32
N PHE A 22 33.29 -8.39 9.03
CA PHE A 22 33.58 -7.43 10.10
C PHE A 22 33.40 -8.06 11.49
N ASP A 23 34.46 -8.13 12.27
CA ASP A 23 34.37 -8.42 13.70
C ASP A 23 33.92 -7.16 14.45
N SER A 24 32.61 -6.99 14.61
CA SER A 24 32.04 -5.79 15.21
C SER A 24 30.71 -6.06 15.93
N MET A 25 30.38 -5.20 16.88
CA MET A 25 29.05 -5.22 17.51
C MET A 25 27.96 -4.92 16.49
N LEU A 26 26.86 -5.65 16.56
CA LEU A 26 25.69 -5.52 15.67
C LEU A 26 24.51 -4.94 16.44
N ILE A 27 23.84 -3.95 15.83
CA ILE A 27 22.54 -3.43 16.29
C ILE A 27 21.56 -3.58 15.14
N GLY A 28 20.47 -4.30 15.35
CA GLY A 28 19.35 -4.42 14.41
C GLY A 28 18.20 -3.52 14.82
N LEU A 29 17.69 -2.72 13.88
CA LEU A 29 16.46 -1.94 14.04
C LEU A 29 15.40 -2.55 13.13
N THR A 30 14.17 -2.64 13.60
CA THR A 30 13.04 -3.09 12.80
C THR A 30 11.72 -2.53 13.33
N ALA A 31 10.84 -2.12 12.43
CA ALA A 31 9.46 -1.77 12.75
C ALA A 31 8.53 -3.00 12.77
N THR A 32 9.05 -4.20 12.56
CA THR A 32 8.28 -5.44 12.64
C THR A 32 7.98 -5.76 14.10
N PRO A 33 6.71 -6.05 14.48
CA PRO A 33 6.38 -6.51 15.81
C PRO A 33 7.22 -7.74 16.22
N ARG A 34 7.59 -7.83 17.48
CA ARG A 34 8.48 -8.88 17.97
C ARG A 34 7.99 -10.31 17.70
N ASP A 35 6.69 -10.52 17.73
CA ASP A 35 6.02 -11.80 17.46
C ASP A 35 6.00 -12.18 15.97
N GLU A 36 6.36 -11.27 15.09
CA GLU A 36 6.43 -11.45 13.62
C GLU A 36 7.88 -11.49 13.09
N VAL A 37 8.87 -11.28 13.96
CA VAL A 37 10.29 -11.38 13.59
C VAL A 37 10.67 -12.84 13.46
N ASP A 38 11.26 -13.20 12.32
CA ASP A 38 11.72 -14.56 12.07
C ASP A 38 12.77 -14.97 13.12
N LYS A 39 12.65 -16.21 13.62
CA LYS A 39 13.57 -16.78 14.59
C LYS A 39 15.04 -16.72 14.13
N SER A 40 15.29 -16.91 12.85
CA SER A 40 16.62 -16.79 12.25
C SER A 40 17.22 -15.38 12.37
N THR A 41 16.40 -14.34 12.48
CA THR A 41 16.87 -12.98 12.76
C THR A 41 17.46 -12.89 14.16
N TYR A 42 16.79 -13.45 15.15
CA TYR A 42 17.30 -13.48 16.54
C TYR A 42 18.58 -14.31 16.67
N ASP A 43 18.69 -15.41 15.93
CA ASP A 43 19.90 -16.25 15.94
C ASP A 43 21.12 -15.48 15.42
N ILE A 44 20.98 -14.63 14.38
CA ILE A 44 22.08 -13.80 13.86
C ILE A 44 22.58 -12.77 14.89
N PHE A 45 21.67 -12.24 15.70
CA PHE A 45 22.01 -11.32 16.79
C PHE A 45 22.36 -12.04 18.12
N GLU A 46 22.52 -13.37 18.09
CA GLU A 46 22.85 -14.22 19.26
C GLU A 46 21.84 -14.08 20.42
N MET A 47 20.58 -13.81 20.10
CA MET A 47 19.52 -13.64 21.09
C MET A 47 18.89 -14.99 21.45
N LYS A 48 19.30 -15.55 22.57
CA LYS A 48 18.93 -16.92 22.96
C LYS A 48 17.46 -17.15 23.26
N ASP A 49 16.76 -16.11 23.69
CA ASP A 49 15.37 -16.22 24.11
C ASP A 49 14.36 -15.86 23.00
N GLY A 50 14.85 -15.46 21.81
CA GLY A 50 13.99 -15.03 20.70
C GLY A 50 13.20 -13.74 21.01
N GLU A 51 13.74 -12.91 21.92
CA GLU A 51 13.14 -11.63 22.28
C GLU A 51 14.09 -10.47 21.98
N PRO A 52 13.57 -9.30 21.51
CA PRO A 52 14.41 -8.13 21.29
C PRO A 52 14.93 -7.57 22.60
N ASN A 53 16.12 -6.96 22.58
CA ASN A 53 16.66 -6.28 23.76
C ASN A 53 15.82 -5.09 24.21
N TYR A 54 15.11 -4.46 23.26
CA TYR A 54 14.20 -3.35 23.51
C TYR A 54 13.07 -3.37 22.49
N ALA A 55 11.85 -3.13 22.93
CA ALA A 55 10.67 -2.95 22.09
C ALA A 55 9.93 -1.70 22.53
N TYR A 56 9.49 -0.89 21.56
CA TYR A 56 8.66 0.29 21.77
C TYR A 56 7.42 0.16 20.86
N GLU A 57 6.40 -0.38 21.45
CA GLU A 57 5.20 -0.79 20.72
C GLU A 57 4.28 0.42 20.42
N LEU A 58 3.43 0.29 19.37
CA LEU A 58 2.49 1.33 18.97
C LEU A 58 1.65 1.86 20.15
N LYS A 59 1.22 0.98 21.06
CA LYS A 59 0.41 1.38 22.22
C LYS A 59 1.16 2.31 23.16
N GLU A 60 2.43 2.04 23.39
CA GLU A 60 3.31 2.87 24.23
C GLU A 60 3.56 4.21 23.56
N ALA A 61 3.90 4.18 22.25
CA ALA A 61 4.13 5.39 21.46
C ALA A 61 2.89 6.30 21.39
N VAL A 62 1.70 5.74 21.36
CA VAL A 62 0.45 6.52 21.44
C VAL A 62 0.20 7.04 22.86
N ALA A 63 0.48 6.26 23.90
CA ALA A 63 0.36 6.73 25.28
C ALA A 63 1.31 7.90 25.57
N ASP A 64 2.52 7.83 25.02
CA ASP A 64 3.56 8.88 25.09
C ASP A 64 3.30 10.06 24.14
N ARG A 65 2.27 10.00 23.30
CA ARG A 65 1.85 11.03 22.35
C ARG A 65 2.84 11.27 21.20
N PHE A 66 3.67 10.30 20.87
CA PHE A 66 4.52 10.32 19.68
C PHE A 66 3.78 9.85 18.43
N LEU A 67 2.80 8.95 18.61
CA LEU A 67 1.97 8.45 17.54
C LEU A 67 0.49 8.59 17.86
N VAL A 68 -0.37 8.44 16.83
CA VAL A 68 -1.83 8.46 16.97
C VAL A 68 -2.45 7.13 16.56
N TYR A 69 -3.61 6.80 17.13
CA TYR A 69 -4.37 5.65 16.68
C TYR A 69 -5.01 5.90 15.32
N TYR A 70 -5.00 4.86 14.49
CA TYR A 70 -5.74 4.86 13.23
C TYR A 70 -7.17 4.34 13.43
N ARG A 71 -8.07 4.77 12.55
CA ARG A 71 -9.42 4.20 12.41
C ARG A 71 -9.54 3.54 11.05
N GLY A 72 -9.87 2.25 11.04
CA GLY A 72 -10.07 1.49 9.81
C GLY A 72 -11.55 1.42 9.42
N PHE A 73 -11.84 1.73 8.16
CA PHE A 73 -13.15 1.56 7.55
C PHE A 73 -13.03 0.55 6.42
N LYS A 74 -13.78 -0.55 6.51
CA LYS A 74 -13.93 -1.46 5.37
C LYS A 74 -15.04 -0.93 4.48
N ARG A 75 -14.69 -0.52 3.27
CA ARG A 75 -15.62 -0.28 2.18
C ARG A 75 -15.58 -1.50 1.26
N GLY A 76 -16.71 -1.99 0.86
CA GLY A 76 -16.74 -3.18 0.01
C GLY A 76 -18.12 -3.37 -0.58
N SER A 77 -18.18 -3.69 -1.87
CA SER A 77 -19.37 -4.22 -2.50
C SER A 77 -19.58 -5.69 -2.08
N LYS A 78 -20.79 -6.20 -2.27
CA LYS A 78 -21.09 -7.63 -2.16
C LYS A 78 -20.09 -8.46 -2.98
N LEU A 79 -19.75 -7.96 -4.14
CA LEU A 79 -18.78 -8.46 -5.10
C LEU A 79 -17.39 -8.73 -4.47
N LEU A 80 -16.84 -7.78 -3.69
CA LEU A 80 -15.54 -7.92 -3.02
C LEU A 80 -15.53 -8.92 -1.88
N ARG A 81 -16.72 -9.26 -1.35
CA ARG A 81 -16.82 -10.20 -0.23
C ARG A 81 -17.10 -11.64 -0.66
N GLU A 82 -17.83 -11.83 -1.72
CA GLU A 82 -18.37 -13.10 -2.15
C GLU A 82 -17.78 -13.62 -3.46
N GLY A 83 -17.00 -12.79 -4.17
CA GLY A 83 -16.50 -13.10 -5.50
C GLY A 83 -17.52 -12.79 -6.60
N ILE A 84 -17.17 -13.10 -7.84
CA ILE A 84 -18.05 -13.02 -9.00
C ILE A 84 -18.21 -14.43 -9.55
N HIS A 85 -19.45 -14.89 -9.65
CA HIS A 85 -19.75 -16.09 -10.41
C HIS A 85 -20.00 -15.68 -11.87
N TYR A 86 -19.04 -15.97 -12.73
CA TYR A 86 -19.12 -15.58 -14.16
C TYR A 86 -20.38 -16.10 -14.84
N SER A 87 -20.87 -17.25 -14.40
CA SER A 87 -22.11 -17.87 -14.86
C SER A 87 -23.36 -17.06 -14.52
N GLU A 88 -23.32 -16.23 -13.47
CA GLU A 88 -24.44 -15.40 -13.00
C GLU A 88 -24.45 -13.99 -13.61
N LEU A 89 -23.39 -13.61 -14.32
CA LEU A 89 -23.29 -12.31 -14.98
C LEU A 89 -24.17 -12.26 -16.22
N SER A 90 -24.81 -11.12 -16.44
CA SER A 90 -25.48 -10.79 -17.71
C SER A 90 -24.47 -10.65 -18.85
N GLU A 91 -24.93 -10.77 -20.08
CA GLU A 91 -24.07 -10.67 -21.27
C GLU A 91 -23.35 -9.30 -21.33
N GLN A 92 -24.04 -8.22 -20.95
CA GLN A 92 -23.48 -6.87 -20.87
C GLN A 92 -22.38 -6.75 -19.79
N GLU A 93 -22.57 -7.37 -18.63
CA GLU A 93 -21.58 -7.38 -17.55
C GLU A 93 -20.34 -8.21 -17.91
N ARG A 94 -20.53 -9.29 -18.67
CA ARG A 94 -19.42 -10.10 -19.21
C ARG A 94 -18.62 -9.30 -20.22
N ASP A 95 -19.30 -8.66 -21.18
CA ASP A 95 -18.66 -7.81 -22.20
C ASP A 95 -17.88 -6.65 -21.54
N GLN A 96 -18.43 -6.02 -20.51
CA GLN A 96 -17.71 -4.99 -19.73
C GLN A 96 -16.51 -5.57 -19.01
N LEU A 97 -16.65 -6.74 -18.42
CA LEU A 97 -15.55 -7.43 -17.77
C LEU A 97 -14.45 -7.80 -18.77
N GLU A 98 -14.79 -8.21 -19.98
CA GLU A 98 -13.87 -8.57 -21.06
C GLU A 98 -13.21 -7.36 -21.72
N GLN A 99 -13.90 -6.23 -21.81
CA GLN A 99 -13.36 -4.99 -22.42
C GLN A 99 -12.41 -4.21 -21.53
N VAL A 100 -12.59 -4.25 -20.22
CA VAL A 100 -11.72 -3.55 -19.25
C VAL A 100 -10.36 -4.22 -19.17
N TRP A 101 -10.22 -5.44 -19.70
CA TRP A 101 -9.06 -6.30 -19.55
C TRP A 101 -8.55 -6.78 -20.90
N ASP A 102 -7.27 -6.67 -21.02
CA ASP A 102 -6.55 -7.55 -21.89
C ASP A 102 -6.57 -8.96 -21.21
N TYR A 103 -7.78 -9.54 -21.26
CA TYR A 103 -8.21 -10.74 -20.59
C TYR A 103 -7.24 -11.92 -20.85
N GLU A 104 -6.75 -12.02 -22.09
CA GLU A 104 -5.81 -13.07 -22.47
C GLU A 104 -4.42 -12.90 -21.81
N GLU A 105 -3.95 -11.68 -21.63
CA GLU A 105 -2.61 -11.43 -21.07
C GLU A 105 -2.60 -11.71 -19.56
N THR A 106 -3.64 -11.30 -18.86
CA THR A 106 -3.75 -11.51 -17.41
C THR A 106 -4.07 -12.96 -17.06
N LEU A 107 -4.84 -13.64 -17.88
CA LEU A 107 -5.13 -15.07 -17.69
C LEU A 107 -3.92 -15.94 -17.91
N LYS A 108 -3.08 -15.61 -18.89
CA LYS A 108 -1.79 -16.29 -19.13
C LYS A 108 -0.80 -16.07 -18.00
N GLU A 109 -0.86 -14.93 -17.32
CA GLU A 109 -0.06 -14.70 -16.11
C GLU A 109 -0.54 -15.53 -14.91
N LEU A 110 -1.84 -15.85 -14.83
CA LEU A 110 -2.43 -16.62 -13.73
C LEU A 110 -2.30 -18.12 -13.93
N ASP A 111 -2.57 -18.60 -15.12
CA ASP A 111 -2.43 -19.99 -15.53
C ASP A 111 -2.29 -20.06 -17.06
N PRO A 112 -1.10 -20.38 -17.58
CA PRO A 112 -0.85 -20.44 -19.04
C PRO A 112 -1.78 -21.40 -19.82
N ASN A 113 -2.47 -22.31 -19.12
CA ASN A 113 -3.33 -23.33 -19.70
C ASN A 113 -4.81 -23.17 -19.33
N ALA A 114 -5.19 -22.14 -18.56
CA ALA A 114 -6.55 -21.99 -18.09
C ALA A 114 -7.49 -21.49 -19.18
N ASP A 115 -8.54 -22.26 -19.48
CA ASP A 115 -9.75 -21.72 -20.11
C ASP A 115 -10.65 -21.17 -19.00
N THR A 116 -10.57 -19.88 -18.77
CA THR A 116 -11.30 -19.23 -17.68
C THR A 116 -12.63 -18.65 -18.10
N ARG A 117 -13.04 -18.84 -19.36
CA ARG A 117 -14.38 -18.49 -19.79
C ARG A 117 -15.41 -19.34 -19.04
N GLY A 118 -16.30 -18.68 -18.31
CA GLY A 118 -17.30 -19.33 -17.49
C GLY A 118 -16.82 -19.85 -16.13
N ARG A 119 -15.58 -19.51 -15.70
CA ARG A 119 -15.06 -19.83 -14.37
C ARG A 119 -15.61 -18.86 -13.34
N ASP A 120 -15.94 -19.39 -12.16
CA ASP A 120 -16.23 -18.54 -11.00
C ASP A 120 -14.95 -17.85 -10.54
N ILE A 121 -15.03 -16.53 -10.33
CA ILE A 121 -13.92 -15.72 -9.89
C ILE A 121 -14.00 -15.59 -8.39
N LEU A 122 -13.02 -16.12 -7.69
CA LEU A 122 -12.92 -16.01 -6.23
C LEU A 122 -12.57 -14.60 -5.80
N SER A 123 -12.95 -14.21 -4.58
CA SER A 123 -12.71 -12.86 -4.06
C SER A 123 -11.24 -12.43 -4.07
N ASP A 124 -10.31 -13.36 -3.84
CA ASP A 124 -8.87 -13.09 -3.85
C ASP A 124 -8.33 -12.79 -5.26
N GLU A 125 -8.86 -13.49 -6.27
CA GLU A 125 -8.52 -13.27 -7.67
C GLU A 125 -9.22 -12.03 -8.22
N MET A 126 -10.39 -11.72 -7.70
CA MET A 126 -11.22 -10.63 -8.15
C MET A 126 -10.54 -9.27 -8.03
N PHE A 127 -9.63 -9.12 -7.06
CA PHE A 127 -8.87 -7.88 -6.93
C PHE A 127 -8.06 -7.57 -8.19
N LYS A 128 -7.67 -8.59 -8.94
CA LYS A 128 -7.04 -8.44 -10.24
C LYS A 128 -8.01 -7.95 -11.32
N TYR A 129 -9.31 -8.02 -11.06
CA TYR A 129 -10.38 -7.72 -12.01
C TYR A 129 -11.24 -6.47 -11.67
N ILE A 130 -11.00 -5.79 -10.55
CA ILE A 130 -11.78 -4.60 -10.13
C ILE A 130 -11.21 -3.28 -10.66
N TYR A 131 -10.53 -3.28 -11.78
CA TYR A 131 -10.03 -2.02 -12.34
C TYR A 131 -11.02 -1.34 -13.26
N ASN A 132 -12.32 -1.55 -13.09
CA ASN A 132 -13.30 -0.79 -13.86
C ASN A 132 -13.39 0.64 -13.33
N GLU A 133 -13.67 1.55 -14.23
CA GLU A 133 -13.75 2.98 -13.94
C GLU A 133 -14.78 3.30 -12.86
N ASP A 134 -15.94 2.62 -12.85
CA ASP A 134 -17.00 2.83 -11.86
C ASP A 134 -16.56 2.47 -10.43
N THR A 135 -15.76 1.40 -10.27
CA THR A 135 -15.19 1.04 -8.95
C THR A 135 -14.19 2.08 -8.48
N VAL A 136 -13.31 2.52 -9.38
CA VAL A 136 -12.32 3.56 -9.07
C VAL A 136 -13.02 4.86 -8.71
N ASP A 137 -14.04 5.26 -9.47
CA ASP A 137 -14.85 6.45 -9.23
C ASP A 137 -15.49 6.43 -7.85
N LYS A 138 -16.09 5.32 -7.46
CA LYS A 138 -16.71 5.15 -6.13
C LYS A 138 -15.70 5.26 -5.00
N VAL A 139 -14.51 4.70 -5.16
CA VAL A 139 -13.43 4.81 -4.16
C VAL A 139 -12.96 6.26 -4.03
N LEU A 140 -12.76 6.95 -5.16
CA LEU A 140 -12.36 8.35 -5.17
C LEU A 140 -13.44 9.26 -4.58
N GLN A 141 -14.71 9.04 -4.91
CA GLN A 141 -15.85 9.78 -4.34
C GLN A 141 -15.93 9.56 -2.82
N ASP A 142 -15.86 8.30 -2.35
CA ASP A 142 -15.87 8.01 -0.90
C ASP A 142 -14.71 8.69 -0.17
N LEU A 143 -13.52 8.71 -0.77
CA LEU A 143 -12.37 9.41 -0.23
C LEU A 143 -12.63 10.92 -0.13
N MET A 144 -13.08 11.54 -1.19
CA MET A 144 -13.29 13.00 -1.24
C MET A 144 -14.46 13.47 -0.36
N GLU A 145 -15.48 12.64 -0.20
CA GLU A 145 -16.63 12.92 0.66
C GLU A 145 -16.33 12.68 2.14
N ASN A 146 -15.78 11.51 2.47
CA ASN A 146 -15.69 10.96 3.83
C ASN A 146 -14.27 10.97 4.41
N GLY A 147 -13.24 11.23 3.60
CA GLY A 147 -11.87 11.35 4.08
C GLY A 147 -11.67 12.50 5.05
N LEU A 148 -10.66 12.39 5.91
CA LEU A 148 -10.28 13.45 6.83
C LEU A 148 -9.81 14.69 6.06
N LYS A 149 -10.34 15.82 6.44
CA LYS A 149 -10.11 17.11 5.77
C LYS A 149 -9.35 18.07 6.65
N VAL A 150 -8.65 18.99 6.02
CA VAL A 150 -7.95 20.13 6.62
C VAL A 150 -8.65 21.44 6.24
N GLN A 151 -8.13 22.57 6.71
CA GLN A 151 -8.67 23.90 6.37
C GLN A 151 -10.18 24.01 6.63
N SER A 152 -10.60 23.65 7.85
CA SER A 152 -12.02 23.69 8.25
C SER A 152 -12.97 22.82 7.42
N GLY A 153 -12.43 21.79 6.78
CA GLY A 153 -13.22 20.83 5.99
C GLY A 153 -13.26 21.10 4.49
N GLU A 154 -12.55 22.12 4.02
CA GLU A 154 -12.58 22.53 2.61
C GLU A 154 -11.65 21.68 1.72
N ARG A 155 -10.52 21.21 2.27
CA ARG A 155 -9.52 20.46 1.52
C ARG A 155 -9.30 19.07 2.12
N ILE A 156 -9.26 18.03 1.27
CA ILE A 156 -8.86 16.69 1.72
C ILE A 156 -7.47 16.75 2.35
N GLY A 157 -7.25 16.03 3.45
CA GLY A 157 -5.94 15.91 4.07
C GLY A 157 -4.96 15.12 3.19
N LYS A 158 -3.66 15.25 3.45
CA LYS A 158 -2.66 14.45 2.73
C LYS A 158 -3.06 12.98 2.73
N THR A 159 -3.06 12.38 1.56
CA THR A 159 -3.62 11.05 1.31
C THR A 159 -2.63 10.19 0.54
N ILE A 160 -2.47 8.93 0.95
CA ILE A 160 -1.78 7.91 0.16
C ILE A 160 -2.81 6.89 -0.31
N ILE A 161 -2.87 6.64 -1.63
CA ILE A 161 -3.65 5.56 -2.23
C ILE A 161 -2.67 4.47 -2.66
N PHE A 162 -2.73 3.32 -2.03
CA PHE A 162 -1.92 2.16 -2.38
C PHE A 162 -2.60 1.37 -3.50
N ALA A 163 -2.09 1.53 -4.71
CA ALA A 163 -2.58 0.85 -5.90
C ALA A 163 -1.98 -0.56 -6.03
N TYR A 164 -2.65 -1.41 -6.78
CA TYR A 164 -2.23 -2.81 -6.99
C TYR A 164 -0.98 -2.91 -7.87
N ASN A 165 -0.95 -2.19 -8.98
CA ASN A 165 0.17 -2.11 -9.91
C ASN A 165 0.19 -0.74 -10.61
N HIS A 166 1.18 -0.52 -11.49
CA HIS A 166 1.36 0.73 -12.21
C HIS A 166 0.13 1.11 -13.06
N LYS A 167 -0.40 0.17 -13.86
CA LYS A 167 -1.60 0.42 -14.70
C LYS A 167 -2.82 0.83 -13.86
N HIS A 168 -2.99 0.21 -12.69
CA HIS A 168 -4.04 0.61 -11.75
C HIS A 168 -3.82 2.01 -11.19
N ALA A 169 -2.58 2.35 -10.86
CA ALA A 169 -2.24 3.69 -10.38
C ALA A 169 -2.48 4.76 -11.45
N GLU A 170 -2.16 4.50 -12.72
CA GLU A 170 -2.48 5.37 -13.85
C GLU A 170 -4.00 5.52 -14.04
N LEU A 171 -4.76 4.42 -13.90
CA LEU A 171 -6.23 4.47 -13.98
C LEU A 171 -6.81 5.36 -12.88
N ILE A 172 -6.36 5.20 -11.63
CA ILE A 172 -6.79 6.03 -10.50
C ILE A 172 -6.50 7.51 -10.78
N LEU A 173 -5.27 7.83 -11.22
CA LEU A 173 -4.88 9.20 -11.54
C LEU A 173 -5.75 9.80 -12.66
N ARG A 174 -5.96 9.06 -13.74
CA ARG A 174 -6.81 9.49 -14.85
C ARG A 174 -8.24 9.74 -14.40
N ARG A 175 -8.83 8.80 -13.63
CA ARG A 175 -10.20 8.94 -13.12
C ARG A 175 -10.34 10.10 -12.16
N PHE A 176 -9.33 10.36 -11.33
CA PHE A 176 -9.36 11.52 -10.45
C PHE A 176 -9.58 12.83 -11.22
N TYR A 177 -8.82 13.07 -12.28
CA TYR A 177 -8.96 14.30 -13.07
C TYR A 177 -10.19 14.34 -13.97
N VAL A 178 -10.81 13.20 -14.26
CA VAL A 178 -12.13 13.15 -14.90
C VAL A 178 -13.24 13.56 -13.93
N LEU A 179 -13.17 13.10 -12.68
CA LEU A 179 -14.19 13.40 -11.65
C LEU A 179 -14.01 14.79 -11.04
N TYR A 180 -12.79 15.27 -10.93
CA TYR A 180 -12.43 16.49 -10.21
C TYR A 180 -11.53 17.40 -11.07
N PRO A 181 -12.02 17.87 -12.23
CA PRO A 181 -11.23 18.69 -13.15
C PRO A 181 -10.88 20.09 -12.60
N GLU A 182 -11.54 20.51 -11.52
CA GLU A 182 -11.28 21.79 -10.84
C GLU A 182 -9.95 21.81 -10.08
N TYR A 183 -9.38 20.63 -9.74
CA TYR A 183 -8.08 20.57 -9.09
C TYR A 183 -6.95 20.68 -10.12
N GLY A 184 -5.91 21.41 -9.75
CA GLY A 184 -4.72 21.55 -10.60
C GLY A 184 -4.00 20.22 -10.86
N PRO A 185 -3.19 20.13 -11.93
CA PRO A 185 -2.59 18.87 -12.41
C PRO A 185 -1.58 18.25 -11.44
N GLU A 186 -1.15 18.99 -10.42
CA GLU A 186 -0.23 18.50 -9.39
C GLU A 186 -0.94 18.00 -8.12
N PHE A 187 -2.27 18.20 -8.00
CA PHE A 187 -3.00 17.87 -6.78
C PHE A 187 -3.02 16.38 -6.45
N CYS A 188 -3.19 15.54 -7.47
CA CYS A 188 -3.08 14.11 -7.39
C CYS A 188 -1.91 13.65 -8.27
N ALA A 189 -0.95 12.92 -7.73
CA ALA A 189 0.22 12.50 -8.47
C ALA A 189 0.51 11.01 -8.29
N LEU A 190 1.02 10.40 -9.37
CA LEU A 190 1.54 9.03 -9.36
C LEU A 190 2.99 9.05 -8.87
N ILE A 191 3.26 8.29 -7.82
CA ILE A 191 4.60 8.15 -7.22
C ILE A 191 4.96 6.66 -7.21
N ASP A 192 5.69 6.23 -8.23
CA ASP A 192 6.22 4.87 -8.32
C ASP A 192 7.58 4.84 -9.04
N ASN A 193 8.16 3.64 -9.14
CA ASN A 193 9.49 3.43 -9.72
C ASN A 193 9.58 3.70 -11.24
N TYR A 194 8.45 3.86 -11.92
CA TYR A 194 8.39 4.15 -13.36
C TYR A 194 8.37 5.65 -13.66
N VAL A 195 8.13 6.48 -12.65
CA VAL A 195 8.10 7.94 -12.80
C VAL A 195 9.50 8.52 -12.64
N THR A 196 10.00 9.18 -13.68
CA THR A 196 11.40 9.70 -13.73
C THR A 196 11.72 10.69 -12.60
N TYR A 197 10.74 11.44 -12.10
CA TYR A 197 10.88 12.45 -11.04
C TYR A 197 10.13 12.08 -9.76
N ALA A 198 10.00 10.77 -9.48
CA ALA A 198 9.30 10.30 -8.31
C ALA A 198 9.89 10.85 -6.99
N HIS A 199 11.21 11.01 -6.91
CA HIS A 199 11.87 11.59 -5.73
C HIS A 199 11.49 13.06 -5.50
N ASP A 200 11.44 13.87 -6.55
CA ASP A 200 10.99 15.26 -6.44
C ASP A 200 9.54 15.37 -5.98
N LEU A 201 8.68 14.43 -6.44
CA LEU A 201 7.30 14.33 -5.99
C LEU A 201 7.19 13.91 -4.52
N ILE A 202 8.06 13.02 -4.05
CA ILE A 202 8.14 12.64 -2.64
C ILE A 202 8.54 13.85 -1.81
N GLU A 203 9.61 14.56 -2.16
CA GLU A 203 10.06 15.77 -1.46
C GLU A 203 8.95 16.84 -1.40
N LYS A 204 8.20 17.03 -2.49
CA LYS A 204 7.04 17.93 -2.49
C LYS A 204 5.91 17.41 -1.58
N PHE A 205 5.66 16.09 -1.59
CA PHE A 205 4.62 15.46 -0.78
C PHE A 205 4.92 15.56 0.71
N GLU A 206 6.19 15.55 1.11
CA GLU A 206 6.63 15.74 2.50
C GLU A 206 6.36 17.14 3.02
N ILE A 207 6.19 18.14 2.14
CA ILE A 207 5.91 19.51 2.53
C ILE A 207 4.39 19.68 2.70
N ARG A 208 3.97 20.05 3.93
CA ARG A 208 2.58 20.14 4.35
C ARG A 208 1.65 20.86 3.38
N ASP A 209 2.04 22.04 2.94
CA ASP A 209 1.18 22.96 2.17
C ASP A 209 1.42 22.89 0.66
N LYS A 210 2.24 21.93 0.20
CA LYS A 210 2.50 21.73 -1.22
C LYS A 210 1.73 20.54 -1.80
N ASP A 211 1.39 20.63 -3.07
CA ASP A 211 0.94 19.48 -3.84
C ASP A 211 2.12 18.54 -4.15
N PRO A 212 1.87 17.25 -4.30
CA PRO A 212 0.57 16.62 -4.36
C PRO A 212 -0.12 16.52 -2.99
N GLN A 213 -1.44 16.66 -3.00
CA GLN A 213 -2.28 16.40 -1.83
C GLN A 213 -2.64 14.91 -1.75
N ILE A 214 -2.78 14.27 -2.90
CA ILE A 214 -3.04 12.82 -3.02
C ILE A 214 -1.87 12.19 -3.77
N ALA A 215 -1.20 11.23 -3.12
CA ALA A 215 -0.17 10.41 -3.72
C ALA A 215 -0.73 9.02 -4.04
N VAL A 216 -0.70 8.63 -5.31
CA VAL A 216 -1.04 7.27 -5.75
C VAL A 216 0.25 6.49 -5.89
N SER A 217 0.43 5.40 -5.16
CA SER A 217 1.67 4.63 -5.16
C SER A 217 1.41 3.13 -5.19
N VAL A 218 2.33 2.39 -5.77
CA VAL A 218 2.29 0.92 -5.75
C VAL A 218 3.00 0.38 -4.52
N ASP A 219 4.30 0.62 -4.38
CA ASP A 219 5.14 0.12 -3.28
C ASP A 219 6.12 1.18 -2.74
N MET A 220 6.35 2.26 -3.48
CA MET A 220 7.41 3.22 -3.20
C MET A 220 7.19 4.01 -1.91
N LEU A 221 5.93 4.21 -1.51
CA LEU A 221 5.56 4.91 -0.29
C LEU A 221 5.26 3.97 0.89
N ASP A 222 5.43 2.65 0.73
CA ASP A 222 5.23 1.67 1.80
C ASP A 222 6.26 1.86 2.92
N THR A 223 7.51 2.20 2.54
CA THR A 223 8.64 2.42 3.46
C THR A 223 9.44 3.67 3.05
N GLY A 224 10.29 4.17 3.95
CA GLY A 224 11.33 5.15 3.62
C GLY A 224 10.90 6.61 3.50
N ILE A 225 9.63 6.96 3.71
CA ILE A 225 9.16 8.35 3.71
C ILE A 225 8.73 8.79 5.11
N ASP A 226 8.86 10.08 5.38
CA ASP A 226 8.41 10.70 6.62
C ASP A 226 7.48 11.87 6.35
N VAL A 227 6.17 11.59 6.30
CA VAL A 227 5.12 12.58 6.06
C VAL A 227 4.15 12.58 7.24
N PRO A 228 4.43 13.35 8.32
CA PRO A 228 3.56 13.41 9.50
C PRO A 228 2.13 13.90 9.22
N ASP A 229 1.95 14.63 8.14
CA ASP A 229 0.66 15.22 7.75
C ASP A 229 -0.26 14.27 6.97
N VAL A 230 0.10 13.01 6.79
CA VAL A 230 -0.78 12.01 6.15
C VAL A 230 -1.95 11.69 7.07
N LEU A 231 -3.15 12.02 6.61
CA LEU A 231 -4.39 11.81 7.34
C LEU A 231 -5.22 10.64 6.81
N ASN A 232 -5.08 10.31 5.52
CA ASN A 232 -5.86 9.27 4.88
C ASN A 232 -4.96 8.24 4.20
N LEU A 233 -5.28 6.97 4.43
CA LEU A 233 -4.66 5.84 3.75
C LEU A 233 -5.75 5.02 3.06
N VAL A 234 -5.64 4.84 1.77
CA VAL A 234 -6.57 4.04 0.97
C VAL A 234 -5.85 2.78 0.50
N PHE A 235 -6.24 1.64 1.02
CA PHE A 235 -5.71 0.34 0.61
C PHE A 235 -6.55 -0.18 -0.56
N PHE A 236 -6.17 0.18 -1.77
CA PHE A 236 -6.86 -0.26 -2.99
C PHE A 236 -6.14 -1.45 -3.62
N LYS A 237 -5.55 -2.28 -2.77
CA LYS A 237 -4.91 -3.56 -3.12
C LYS A 237 -5.00 -4.55 -1.95
N PRO A 238 -4.98 -5.87 -2.18
CA PRO A 238 -4.80 -6.83 -1.11
C PRO A 238 -3.39 -6.70 -0.52
N VAL A 239 -3.28 -6.83 0.80
CA VAL A 239 -2.01 -6.85 1.51
C VAL A 239 -1.88 -8.18 2.21
N GLY A 240 -1.12 -9.12 1.64
CA GLY A 240 -0.96 -10.48 2.16
C GLY A 240 0.03 -10.59 3.32
N SER A 241 0.84 -9.55 3.60
CA SER A 241 1.82 -9.55 4.68
C SER A 241 1.38 -8.61 5.80
N LYS A 242 1.29 -9.14 7.02
CA LYS A 242 0.99 -8.35 8.22
C LYS A 242 2.05 -7.26 8.45
N ILE A 243 3.32 -7.60 8.23
CA ILE A 243 4.44 -6.66 8.35
C ILE A 243 4.25 -5.48 7.39
N LYS A 244 4.02 -5.78 6.10
CA LYS A 244 3.79 -4.77 5.07
C LYS A 244 2.58 -3.89 5.41
N PHE A 245 1.49 -4.50 5.88
CA PHE A 245 0.30 -3.78 6.32
C PHE A 245 0.58 -2.80 7.46
N LEU A 246 1.36 -3.23 8.48
CA LEU A 246 1.74 -2.37 9.60
C LEU A 246 2.68 -1.23 9.18
N GLN A 247 3.61 -1.48 8.26
CA GLN A 247 4.48 -0.45 7.69
C GLN A 247 3.67 0.61 6.94
N MET A 248 2.69 0.18 6.14
CA MET A 248 1.79 1.08 5.41
C MET A 248 0.91 1.90 6.37
N ILE A 249 0.32 1.28 7.40
CA ILE A 249 -0.45 1.98 8.44
C ILE A 249 0.44 2.99 9.17
N GLY A 250 1.68 2.65 9.44
CA GLY A 250 2.66 3.53 10.08
C GLY A 250 2.86 4.86 9.36
N ARG A 251 2.44 4.99 8.09
CA ARG A 251 2.47 6.27 7.36
C ARG A 251 1.40 7.25 7.80
N GLY A 252 0.33 6.80 8.41
CA GLY A 252 -0.80 7.63 8.87
C GLY A 252 -0.97 7.65 10.40
N THR A 253 0.02 7.24 11.17
CA THR A 253 -0.03 7.23 12.65
C THR A 253 0.91 8.24 13.30
N ARG A 254 1.50 9.12 12.54
CA ARG A 254 2.46 10.14 13.01
C ARG A 254 1.83 11.45 13.39
#